data_aebddd6cf91afffaf9988c6c6e2b7137
#
_entry.id   aebddd6cf91afffaf9988c6c6e2b7137
#
_cell.length_a   1.000
_cell.length_b   1.000
_cell.length_c   1.000
_cell.angle_alpha   90.00
_cell.angle_beta   90.00
_cell.angle_gamma   90.00
#
_symmetry.space_group_name_H-M   'P 1'
#
loop_
_entity.id
_entity.type
_entity.pdbx_description
1 polymer ?
#
loop_
_entity_poly.entity_id
_entity_poly.type
_entity_poly.pdbx_seq_one_letter_code
_entity_poly.pdbx_strand_id
1 'polypeptide(L)'
;MSSLCQKEQNEHSKDFNLKSKLIGIVSVIFIVAITLAVIFGGFFFGMKGLFSILGITYASNQTLALFILACFAVGVIIDPLTKIISIILEKSLSLKKTALFAFILYFISNLITICFADYFMQSIYIPDVLLVVISALMAFIELAFDNQPNREAA
;
A
#
# COMPACT_ATOMS: atom_id res chain seq x y z
N MET A 1 45.05 -17.59 -36.33
CA MET A 1 45.17 -17.73 -34.86
C MET A 1 44.56 -16.57 -34.08
N SER A 2 44.40 -15.41 -34.69
CA SER A 2 43.81 -14.19 -34.04
C SER A 2 42.29 -14.23 -33.83
N SER A 3 41.52 -14.90 -34.70
CA SER A 3 40.07 -14.92 -34.66
C SER A 3 39.45 -15.82 -33.58
N LEU A 4 40.15 -16.84 -33.14
CA LEU A 4 39.70 -17.75 -32.08
C LEU A 4 39.82 -17.09 -30.69
N CYS A 5 40.90 -16.34 -30.46
CA CYS A 5 41.13 -15.63 -29.20
C CYS A 5 40.11 -14.49 -28.98
N GLN A 6 39.66 -13.83 -30.03
CA GLN A 6 38.62 -12.77 -29.96
C GLN A 6 37.22 -13.33 -29.69
N LYS A 7 36.94 -14.56 -30.11
CA LYS A 7 35.65 -15.21 -29.87
C LYS A 7 35.50 -15.67 -28.43
N GLU A 8 36.54 -16.20 -27.82
CA GLU A 8 36.54 -16.58 -26.40
C GLU A 8 36.45 -15.37 -25.46
N GLN A 9 37.11 -14.26 -25.78
CA GLN A 9 36.98 -13.03 -24.97
C GLN A 9 35.58 -12.45 -25.05
N ASN A 10 34.90 -12.54 -26.19
CA ASN A 10 33.53 -12.04 -26.32
C ASN A 10 32.47 -12.91 -25.61
N GLU A 11 32.67 -14.22 -25.54
CA GLU A 11 31.79 -15.11 -24.79
C GLU A 11 31.95 -14.91 -23.27
N HIS A 12 33.16 -14.82 -22.78
CA HIS A 12 33.46 -14.60 -21.37
C HIS A 12 32.92 -13.23 -20.86
N SER A 13 32.99 -12.20 -21.70
CA SER A 13 32.46 -10.87 -21.36
C SER A 13 30.92 -10.81 -21.38
N LYS A 14 30.27 -11.60 -22.22
CA LYS A 14 28.79 -11.72 -22.26
C LYS A 14 28.26 -12.46 -21.03
N ASP A 15 28.91 -13.54 -20.62
CA ASP A 15 28.53 -14.31 -19.44
C ASP A 15 28.73 -13.53 -18.15
N PHE A 16 29.79 -12.74 -18.05
CA PHE A 16 30.01 -11.84 -16.90
C PHE A 16 28.96 -10.75 -16.83
N ASN A 17 28.55 -10.18 -17.95
CA ASN A 17 27.55 -9.14 -18.05
C ASN A 17 26.13 -9.68 -17.71
N LEU A 18 25.82 -10.91 -18.11
CA LEU A 18 24.57 -11.59 -17.79
C LEU A 18 24.48 -11.92 -16.28
N LYS A 19 25.56 -12.46 -15.70
CA LYS A 19 25.60 -12.75 -14.25
C LYS A 19 25.48 -11.49 -13.41
N SER A 20 26.15 -10.41 -13.79
CA SER A 20 26.04 -9.11 -13.11
C SER A 20 24.63 -8.53 -13.18
N LYS A 21 23.95 -8.61 -14.32
CA LYS A 21 22.55 -8.20 -14.48
C LYS A 21 21.60 -9.06 -13.66
N LEU A 22 21.79 -10.37 -13.64
CA LEU A 22 20.99 -11.30 -12.83
C LEU A 22 21.12 -11.00 -11.34
N ILE A 23 22.34 -10.80 -10.84
CA ILE A 23 22.60 -10.44 -9.45
C ILE A 23 21.91 -9.10 -9.11
N GLY A 24 21.99 -8.12 -10.00
CA GLY A 24 21.30 -6.84 -9.83
C GLY A 24 19.78 -7.00 -9.71
N ILE A 25 19.17 -7.77 -10.61
CA ILE A 25 17.73 -8.02 -10.60
C ILE A 25 17.30 -8.77 -9.32
N VAL A 26 18.03 -9.82 -8.95
CA VAL A 26 17.75 -10.59 -7.72
C VAL A 26 17.88 -9.71 -6.48
N SER A 27 18.89 -8.84 -6.42
CA SER A 27 19.08 -7.90 -5.30
C SER A 27 17.91 -6.92 -5.19
N VAL A 28 17.44 -6.37 -6.31
CA VAL A 28 16.28 -5.47 -6.32
C VAL A 28 15.01 -6.19 -5.86
N ILE A 29 14.76 -7.40 -6.39
CA ILE A 29 13.61 -8.22 -5.98
C ILE A 29 13.66 -8.52 -4.48
N PHE A 30 14.83 -8.82 -3.94
CA PHE A 30 15.02 -9.12 -2.53
C PHE A 30 14.74 -7.90 -1.64
N ILE A 31 15.22 -6.71 -2.03
CA ILE A 31 14.94 -5.45 -1.32
C ILE A 31 13.44 -5.15 -1.34
N VAL A 32 12.80 -5.27 -2.49
CA VAL A 32 11.35 -5.05 -2.63
C VAL A 32 10.57 -6.05 -1.76
N ALA A 33 10.95 -7.32 -1.76
CA ALA A 33 10.30 -8.35 -0.94
C ALA A 33 10.42 -8.06 0.57
N ILE A 34 11.61 -7.63 1.04
CA ILE A 34 11.79 -7.22 2.45
C ILE A 34 10.93 -6.00 2.77
N THR A 35 10.92 -5.00 1.90
CA THR A 35 10.11 -3.78 2.11
C THR A 35 8.63 -4.13 2.23
N LEU A 36 8.11 -4.95 1.33
CA LEU A 36 6.73 -5.43 1.39
C LEU A 36 6.47 -6.23 2.67
N ALA A 37 7.38 -7.11 3.08
CA ALA A 37 7.22 -7.89 4.31
C ALA A 37 7.17 -7.01 5.56
N VAL A 38 7.96 -5.94 5.62
CA VAL A 38 7.94 -4.97 6.72
C VAL A 38 6.63 -4.18 6.73
N ILE A 39 6.16 -3.72 5.58
CA ILE A 39 4.89 -2.97 5.46
C ILE A 39 3.72 -3.88 5.87
N PHE A 40 3.60 -5.07 5.29
CA PHE A 40 2.53 -6.01 5.62
C PHE A 40 2.59 -6.47 7.08
N GLY A 41 3.78 -6.75 7.60
CA GLY A 41 3.99 -7.11 9.00
C GLY A 41 3.56 -6.00 9.94
N GLY A 42 4.01 -4.77 9.71
CA GLY A 42 3.64 -3.60 10.51
C GLY A 42 2.13 -3.36 10.50
N PHE A 43 1.51 -3.45 9.32
CA PHE A 43 0.06 -3.28 9.19
C PHE A 43 -0.71 -4.41 9.88
N PHE A 44 -0.24 -5.67 9.77
CA PHE A 44 -0.83 -6.81 10.45
C PHE A 44 -0.79 -6.67 11.97
N PHE A 45 0.34 -6.30 12.54
CA PHE A 45 0.47 -6.09 13.97
C PHE A 45 -0.34 -4.87 14.45
N GLY A 46 -0.37 -3.81 13.67
CA GLY A 46 -1.19 -2.62 13.94
C GLY A 46 -2.68 -2.95 13.97
N MET A 47 -3.19 -3.64 12.96
CA MET A 47 -4.59 -4.07 12.90
C MET A 47 -4.94 -5.07 14.00
N LYS A 48 -4.05 -6.01 14.30
CA LYS A 48 -4.26 -6.97 15.40
C LYS A 48 -4.36 -6.27 16.74
N GLY A 49 -3.49 -5.28 16.99
CA GLY A 49 -3.53 -4.43 18.19
C GLY A 49 -4.81 -3.62 18.26
N LEU A 50 -5.19 -2.99 17.16
CA LEU A 50 -6.41 -2.20 17.06
C LEU A 50 -7.66 -3.05 17.31
N PHE A 51 -7.77 -4.22 16.69
CA PHE A 51 -8.88 -5.16 16.89
C PHE A 51 -8.96 -5.64 18.34
N SER A 52 -7.80 -5.90 18.97
CA SER A 52 -7.74 -6.26 20.38
C SER A 52 -8.26 -5.15 21.31
N ILE A 53 -7.92 -3.89 21.04
CA ILE A 53 -8.37 -2.73 21.81
C ILE A 53 -9.86 -2.48 21.61
N LEU A 54 -10.36 -2.65 20.38
CA LEU A 54 -11.75 -2.40 20.02
C LEU A 54 -12.67 -3.60 20.31
N GLY A 55 -12.12 -4.73 20.78
CA GLY A 55 -12.91 -5.93 21.10
C GLY A 55 -13.48 -6.64 19.87
N ILE A 56 -12.87 -6.45 18.69
CA ILE A 56 -13.29 -7.12 17.44
C ILE A 56 -12.82 -8.59 17.48
N THR A 57 -13.76 -9.51 17.26
CA THR A 57 -13.46 -10.93 17.20
C THR A 57 -13.24 -11.38 15.76
N TYR A 58 -12.20 -12.18 15.55
CA TYR A 58 -11.89 -12.80 14.27
C TYR A 58 -11.59 -14.31 14.47
N ALA A 59 -11.97 -15.13 13.49
CA ALA A 59 -11.91 -16.57 13.61
C ALA A 59 -10.48 -17.12 13.72
N SER A 60 -9.52 -16.51 13.02
CA SER A 60 -8.11 -16.91 13.05
C SER A 60 -7.17 -15.81 12.58
N ASN A 61 -5.87 -15.94 12.90
CA ASN A 61 -4.84 -15.04 12.38
C ASN A 61 -4.76 -15.06 10.82
N GLN A 62 -5.10 -16.20 10.21
CA GLN A 62 -5.17 -16.31 8.75
C GLN A 62 -6.30 -15.46 8.17
N THR A 63 -7.46 -15.46 8.82
CA THR A 63 -8.61 -14.65 8.45
C THR A 63 -8.28 -13.16 8.52
N LEU A 64 -7.59 -12.75 9.59
CA LEU A 64 -7.12 -11.38 9.73
C LEU A 64 -6.11 -10.99 8.63
N ALA A 65 -5.15 -11.87 8.31
CA ALA A 65 -4.18 -11.64 7.24
C ALA A 65 -4.88 -11.52 5.86
N LEU A 66 -5.88 -12.37 5.60
CA LEU A 66 -6.67 -12.33 4.37
C LEU A 66 -7.47 -11.03 4.26
N PHE A 67 -8.06 -10.57 5.36
CA PHE A 67 -8.76 -9.29 5.43
C PHE A 67 -7.84 -8.11 5.11
N ILE A 68 -6.66 -8.08 5.69
CA ILE A 68 -5.65 -7.06 5.40
C ILE A 68 -5.25 -7.10 3.92
N LEU A 69 -5.03 -8.29 3.37
CA LEU A 69 -4.71 -8.45 1.95
C LEU A 69 -5.85 -7.96 1.05
N ALA A 70 -7.10 -8.24 1.41
CA ALA A 70 -8.27 -7.74 0.70
C ALA A 70 -8.35 -6.20 0.77
N CYS A 71 -8.13 -5.59 1.93
CA CYS A 71 -8.06 -4.14 2.08
C CYS A 71 -6.95 -3.52 1.20
N PHE A 72 -5.77 -4.14 1.14
CA PHE A 72 -4.70 -3.68 0.24
C PHE A 72 -5.08 -3.80 -1.24
N ALA A 73 -5.67 -4.93 -1.65
CA ALA A 73 -6.08 -5.14 -3.03
C ALA A 73 -7.14 -4.11 -3.48
N VAL A 74 -8.11 -3.83 -2.61
CA VAL A 74 -9.14 -2.82 -2.86
C VAL A 74 -8.54 -1.41 -2.81
N GLY A 75 -7.67 -1.13 -1.85
CA GLY A 75 -6.98 0.15 -1.69
C GLY A 75 -6.17 0.53 -2.92
N VAL A 76 -5.42 -0.39 -3.52
CA VAL A 76 -4.66 -0.17 -4.77
C VAL A 76 -5.54 0.36 -5.90
N ILE A 77 -6.83 0.03 -5.91
CA ILE A 77 -7.79 0.52 -6.91
C ILE A 77 -8.44 1.82 -6.45
N ILE A 78 -8.85 1.90 -5.19
CA ILE A 78 -9.60 3.03 -4.63
C ILE A 78 -8.72 4.28 -4.46
N ASP A 79 -7.46 4.14 -3.99
CA ASP A 79 -6.57 5.26 -3.73
C ASP A 79 -6.28 6.13 -4.97
N PRO A 80 -5.92 5.58 -6.14
CA PRO A 80 -5.75 6.40 -7.33
C PRO A 80 -7.05 7.05 -7.81
N LEU A 81 -8.21 6.37 -7.66
CA LEU A 81 -9.51 6.95 -7.98
C LEU A 81 -9.81 8.15 -7.06
N THR A 82 -9.56 8.03 -5.77
CA THR A 82 -9.74 9.11 -4.79
C THR A 82 -8.86 10.32 -5.13
N LYS A 83 -7.61 10.09 -5.54
CA LYS A 83 -6.71 11.17 -5.99
C LYS A 83 -7.23 11.88 -7.26
N ILE A 84 -7.72 11.11 -8.23
CA ILE A 84 -8.30 11.67 -9.45
C ILE A 84 -9.55 12.51 -9.12
N ILE A 85 -10.43 11.98 -8.28
CA ILE A 85 -11.64 12.68 -7.82
C ILE A 85 -11.25 13.97 -7.07
N SER A 86 -10.24 13.92 -6.19
CA SER A 86 -9.74 15.11 -5.49
C SER A 86 -9.33 16.21 -6.47
N ILE A 87 -8.54 15.88 -7.48
CA ILE A 87 -8.06 16.84 -8.49
C ILE A 87 -9.23 17.43 -9.29
N ILE A 88 -10.22 16.61 -9.66
CA ILE A 88 -11.39 17.06 -10.41
C ILE A 88 -12.23 18.02 -9.55
N LEU A 89 -12.47 17.67 -8.28
CA LEU A 89 -13.25 18.52 -7.37
C LEU A 89 -12.53 19.84 -7.07
N GLU A 90 -11.22 19.84 -6.87
CA GLU A 90 -10.43 21.06 -6.68
C GLU A 90 -10.55 22.01 -7.87
N LYS A 91 -10.47 21.47 -9.10
CA LYS A 91 -10.60 22.26 -10.32
C LYS A 91 -12.03 22.73 -10.59
N SER A 92 -13.03 21.86 -10.36
CA SER A 92 -14.43 22.15 -10.69
C SER A 92 -15.09 23.11 -9.71
N LEU A 93 -14.76 23.00 -8.42
CA LEU A 93 -15.41 23.75 -7.35
C LEU A 93 -14.55 24.93 -6.85
N SER A 94 -13.37 25.16 -7.44
CA SER A 94 -12.40 26.16 -6.98
C SER A 94 -12.13 26.10 -5.46
N LEU A 95 -12.30 24.91 -4.89
CA LEU A 95 -12.08 24.66 -3.49
C LEU A 95 -10.59 24.67 -3.21
N LYS A 96 -10.13 25.56 -2.34
CA LYS A 96 -8.77 25.45 -1.80
C LYS A 96 -8.63 24.11 -1.10
N LYS A 97 -7.55 23.39 -1.35
CA LYS A 97 -7.20 22.14 -0.68
C LYS A 97 -7.12 22.40 0.83
N THR A 98 -8.24 22.23 1.50
CA THR A 98 -8.33 22.37 2.95
C THR A 98 -8.10 21.01 3.57
N ALA A 99 -7.39 20.93 4.70
CA ALA A 99 -7.15 19.68 5.42
C ALA A 99 -8.46 18.92 5.73
N LEU A 100 -9.55 19.65 6.01
CA LEU A 100 -10.87 19.06 6.24
C LEU A 100 -11.43 18.37 4.98
N PHE A 101 -11.27 18.99 3.81
CA PHE A 101 -11.73 18.40 2.55
C PHE A 101 -10.95 17.11 2.21
N ALA A 102 -9.62 17.15 2.37
CA ALA A 102 -8.78 15.97 2.20
C ALA A 102 -9.15 14.85 3.19
N PHE A 103 -9.38 15.20 4.46
CA PHE A 103 -9.82 14.25 5.46
C PHE A 103 -11.13 13.55 5.09
N ILE A 104 -12.14 14.30 4.64
CA ILE A 104 -13.43 13.73 4.24
C ILE A 104 -13.26 12.77 3.06
N LEU A 105 -12.45 13.12 2.07
CA LEU A 105 -12.18 12.23 0.93
C LEU A 105 -11.48 10.94 1.36
N TYR A 106 -10.43 11.03 2.19
CA TYR A 106 -9.74 9.86 2.72
C TYR A 106 -10.65 9.02 3.60
N PHE A 107 -11.48 9.65 4.43
CA PHE A 107 -12.46 8.96 5.26
C PHE A 107 -13.45 8.14 4.42
N ILE A 108 -14.04 8.74 3.39
CA ILE A 108 -14.98 8.05 2.50
C ILE A 108 -14.27 6.92 1.74
N SER A 109 -13.06 7.15 1.24
CA SER A 109 -12.25 6.15 0.56
C SER A 109 -11.98 4.93 1.46
N ASN A 110 -11.50 5.16 2.67
CA ASN A 110 -11.24 4.11 3.64
C ASN A 110 -12.51 3.37 4.07
N LEU A 111 -13.60 4.10 4.27
CA LEU A 111 -14.90 3.50 4.62
C LEU A 111 -15.38 2.55 3.51
N ILE A 112 -15.32 2.98 2.26
CA ILE A 112 -15.67 2.13 1.10
C ILE A 112 -14.77 0.90 1.05
N THR A 113 -13.46 1.07 1.22
CA THR A 113 -12.48 -0.02 1.19
C THR A 113 -12.77 -1.06 2.26
N ILE A 114 -13.01 -0.63 3.49
CA ILE A 114 -13.25 -1.54 4.63
C ILE A 114 -14.63 -2.19 4.50
N CYS A 115 -15.67 -1.46 4.13
CA CYS A 115 -17.01 -2.03 3.89
C CYS A 115 -16.99 -3.07 2.76
N PHE A 116 -16.21 -2.82 1.71
CA PHE A 116 -16.07 -3.76 0.61
C PHE A 116 -15.34 -5.03 1.05
N ALA A 117 -14.26 -4.90 1.83
CA ALA A 117 -13.55 -6.03 2.38
C ALA A 117 -14.40 -6.84 3.37
N ASP A 118 -15.18 -6.17 4.24
CA ASP A 118 -16.11 -6.79 5.18
C ASP A 118 -17.22 -7.57 4.46
N TYR A 119 -17.79 -7.00 3.40
CA TYR A 119 -18.81 -7.66 2.59
C TYR A 119 -18.32 -8.98 1.96
N PHE A 120 -17.06 -9.04 1.52
CA PHE A 120 -16.46 -10.26 0.97
C PHE A 120 -16.03 -11.27 2.02
N MET A 121 -15.85 -10.83 3.26
CA MET A 121 -15.29 -11.66 4.32
C MET A 121 -16.25 -11.84 5.49
N GLN A 122 -17.21 -12.75 5.34
CA GLN A 122 -18.18 -13.11 6.39
C GLN A 122 -17.54 -13.73 7.65
N SER A 123 -16.24 -13.95 7.67
CA SER A 123 -15.51 -14.58 8.79
C SER A 123 -15.00 -13.58 9.82
N ILE A 124 -15.21 -12.28 9.62
CA ILE A 124 -14.88 -11.22 10.57
C ILE A 124 -16.17 -10.42 10.77
N TYR A 125 -16.57 -10.25 12.03
CA TYR A 125 -17.68 -9.40 12.37
C TYR A 125 -17.16 -8.07 12.91
N ILE A 126 -17.31 -7.02 12.11
CA ILE A 126 -16.95 -5.65 12.51
C ILE A 126 -18.25 -4.88 12.72
N PRO A 127 -18.55 -4.45 13.95
CA PRO A 127 -19.70 -3.58 14.19
C PRO A 127 -19.60 -2.28 13.38
N ASP A 128 -20.74 -1.78 12.87
CA ASP A 128 -20.80 -0.57 12.02
C ASP A 128 -20.09 0.65 12.64
N VAL A 129 -20.20 0.81 13.95
CA VAL A 129 -19.54 1.89 14.67
C VAL A 129 -18.01 1.78 14.56
N LEU A 130 -17.48 0.57 14.60
CA LEU A 130 -16.04 0.32 14.50
C LEU A 130 -15.51 0.51 13.08
N LEU A 131 -16.31 0.21 12.04
CA LEU A 131 -15.99 0.54 10.67
C LEU A 131 -15.73 2.05 10.51
N VAL A 132 -16.61 2.87 11.08
CA VAL A 132 -16.47 4.33 11.06
C VAL A 132 -15.22 4.79 11.82
N VAL A 133 -14.96 4.23 12.99
CA VAL A 133 -13.79 4.58 13.82
C VAL A 133 -12.49 4.21 13.12
N ILE A 134 -12.40 3.02 12.56
CA ILE A 134 -11.20 2.55 11.84
C ILE A 134 -10.95 3.42 10.60
N SER A 135 -12.01 3.70 9.83
CA SER A 135 -11.91 4.56 8.64
C SER A 135 -11.45 5.98 8.98
N ALA A 136 -11.94 6.54 10.10
CA ALA A 136 -11.52 7.86 10.57
C ALA A 136 -10.05 7.87 11.03
N LEU A 137 -9.60 6.84 11.74
CA LEU A 137 -8.20 6.70 12.16
C LEU A 137 -7.27 6.59 10.94
N MET A 138 -7.63 5.77 9.94
CA MET A 138 -6.85 5.64 8.71
C MET A 138 -6.79 6.95 7.95
N ALA A 139 -7.92 7.65 7.78
CA ALA A 139 -7.98 8.95 7.13
C ALA A 139 -7.11 9.99 7.84
N PHE A 140 -7.06 9.95 9.17
CA PHE A 140 -6.21 10.84 9.95
C PHE A 140 -4.73 10.55 9.73
N ILE A 141 -4.34 9.28 9.68
CA ILE A 141 -2.97 8.85 9.38
C ILE A 141 -2.57 9.30 7.97
N GLU A 142 -3.41 9.07 6.97
CA GLU A 142 -3.15 9.49 5.58
C GLU A 142 -3.00 11.01 5.47
N LEU A 143 -3.87 11.76 6.13
CA LEU A 143 -3.78 13.22 6.17
C LEU A 143 -2.47 13.70 6.82
N ALA A 144 -2.02 13.03 7.87
CA ALA A 144 -0.77 13.36 8.54
C ALA A 144 0.45 13.14 7.61
N PHE A 145 0.40 12.11 6.76
CA PHE A 145 1.44 11.85 5.75
C PHE A 145 1.34 12.78 4.53
N ASP A 146 0.13 13.15 4.09
CA ASP A 146 -0.06 14.05 2.94
C ASP A 146 0.35 15.50 3.27
N ASN A 147 0.22 15.91 4.52
CA ASN A 147 0.62 17.24 4.99
C ASN A 147 2.14 17.42 5.22
N GLN A 148 2.97 16.46 4.84
CA GLN A 148 4.42 16.66 4.83
C GLN A 148 4.76 17.70 3.75
N PRO A 149 5.28 18.88 4.10
CA PRO A 149 5.69 19.86 3.11
C PRO A 149 6.71 19.22 2.18
N ASN A 150 6.48 19.33 0.87
CA ASN A 150 7.43 18.88 -0.15
C ASN A 150 8.84 19.35 0.22
N ARG A 151 9.68 18.46 0.71
CA ARG A 151 11.12 18.70 0.92
C ARG A 151 11.93 18.65 -0.39
N GLU A 152 11.26 18.79 -1.53
CA GLU A 152 11.91 18.84 -2.84
C GLU A 152 11.99 20.28 -3.39
N ALA A 153 12.45 21.20 -2.55
CA ALA A 153 12.87 22.52 -3.03
C ALA A 153 13.98 23.06 -2.11
N ALA A 154 15.16 22.42 -2.17
CA ALA A 154 16.41 23.00 -1.71
C ALA A 154 17.56 22.38 -2.50
#